data_7a9362d57cd9298bf0952942dacb7bb4
#
_entry.id   7a9362d57cd9298bf0952942dacb7bb4
#
_cell.length_a   1.000
_cell.length_b   1.000
_cell.length_c   1.000
_cell.angle_alpha   90.00
_cell.angle_beta   90.00
_cell.angle_gamma   90.00
#
_symmetry.space_group_name_H-M   'P 1'
#
loop_
_entity.id
_entity.type
_entity.pdbx_description
1 polymer ?
#
loop_
_entity_poly.entity_id
_entity_poly.type
_entity_poly.pdbx_seq_one_letter_code
_entity_poly.pdbx_strand_id
1 'polypeptide(L)'
;MPARIHAALASIRRIGCGLAIAAGLLAGSPVYAQESHAPDAALQRLLREAQAAVPGECGKPGIDRLVRILCSGRIRIGVRDHYPLFSTRSGETRQGYEIDIAQAVAGKLGVAVEFARVNAANRIPMIADDKVDLAIATMGHNTLRDGQVRFIRPHYYRSETIVVGPRDLGVAEWKDIPGRTVCGTVGNGSNTELVSHDARLMLFDDAVSLPDRLDDQSCTLAAQDDSFFASYFTDPRFTGRYSAKFGFAQVPWGLAVNRNGSERLGRALDLMSQIFHRDGVFLASARANRIGTAFLEQQATVWTRSECNSDTGTTNPACILPALDATVKPTVFADNVTAFETWFASRTGIDVMLPMLKTAPAWSLFKDGIVNSLILVTGALVATLVFALGFGAALGSRSRLLRWPVRGLTVTLQSSPIVLTLVIAAAIIHAIFSYSSGVALGAAIVALGLANGSNAGQAISEAVLTLRAERAALPMGGLDLFSRALARSATQIVAFLINAAKGTPIASFIGAPELLSALTDITAFSSGRVSTYALLLIFYMGVVMAVVWLCGRFRSFLERSHAAV
;
A
#
# COMPACT_ATOMS: atom_id res chain seq x y z
N MET A 1 -62.18 -10.41 -14.30
CA MET A 1 -63.52 -11.01 -14.10
C MET A 1 -63.39 -12.42 -13.62
N PRO A 2 -64.33 -12.90 -12.85
CA PRO A 2 -64.27 -12.80 -11.39
C PRO A 2 -64.28 -14.19 -10.69
N ALA A 3 -63.90 -14.18 -9.45
CA ALA A 3 -64.75 -14.41 -8.25
C ALA A 3 -64.96 -15.88 -7.92
N ARG A 4 -64.98 -16.30 -6.76
CA ARG A 4 -65.54 -16.10 -5.40
C ARG A 4 -65.34 -17.39 -4.58
N ILE A 5 -64.84 -17.35 -3.34
CA ILE A 5 -65.59 -17.23 -2.05
C ILE A 5 -66.20 -18.58 -1.59
N HIS A 6 -65.82 -19.00 -0.37
CA HIS A 6 -66.54 -19.32 0.87
C HIS A 6 -65.74 -20.32 1.70
N ALA A 7 -65.27 -20.09 2.86
CA ALA A 7 -65.90 -19.71 4.17
C ALA A 7 -66.81 -20.79 4.77
N ALA A 8 -66.46 -21.19 5.94
CA ALA A 8 -67.28 -21.34 7.20
C ALA A 8 -66.74 -22.49 8.05
N LEU A 9 -66.29 -22.25 9.26
CA LEU A 9 -66.93 -22.03 10.54
C LEU A 9 -67.50 -23.29 11.27
N ALA A 10 -66.96 -23.44 12.49
CA ALA A 10 -67.61 -23.84 13.75
C ALA A 10 -67.89 -25.31 13.98
N SER A 11 -67.76 -25.89 15.16
CA SER A 11 -68.15 -25.61 16.51
C SER A 11 -67.64 -26.64 17.53
N ILE A 12 -67.03 -26.28 18.64
CA ILE A 12 -67.46 -26.43 20.05
C ILE A 12 -68.19 -27.69 20.48
N ARG A 13 -67.62 -28.40 21.45
CA ARG A 13 -68.24 -28.92 22.71
C ARG A 13 -67.21 -29.68 23.53
N ARG A 14 -66.74 -29.25 24.63
CA ARG A 14 -67.05 -29.27 26.07
C ARG A 14 -67.36 -30.65 26.70
N ILE A 15 -66.73 -30.76 27.90
CA ILE A 15 -67.05 -31.60 29.12
C ILE A 15 -66.15 -32.83 29.20
N GLY A 16 -65.46 -33.10 30.29
CA GLY A 16 -65.58 -32.75 31.70
C GLY A 16 -64.49 -33.40 32.54
N CYS A 17 -64.42 -32.91 33.72
CA CYS A 17 -63.81 -33.33 35.00
C CYS A 17 -63.08 -34.66 35.16
N GLY A 18 -61.93 -34.58 35.82
CA GLY A 18 -61.26 -35.68 36.49
C GLY A 18 -60.08 -35.19 37.31
N LEU A 19 -60.31 -34.79 38.59
CA LEU A 19 -59.27 -34.61 39.60
C LEU A 19 -58.56 -35.94 39.86
N ALA A 20 -57.23 -35.96 39.71
CA ALA A 20 -56.37 -36.92 40.37
C ALA A 20 -55.11 -36.21 40.86
N ILE A 21 -54.99 -36.04 42.15
CA ILE A 21 -53.83 -35.59 42.90
C ILE A 21 -52.79 -36.70 42.82
N ALA A 22 -51.64 -36.42 42.27
CA ALA A 22 -50.41 -37.18 42.47
C ALA A 22 -49.25 -36.23 42.66
N ALA A 23 -48.81 -36.11 43.90
CA ALA A 23 -47.53 -35.53 44.27
C ALA A 23 -46.44 -36.44 43.72
N GLY A 24 -45.54 -35.88 42.91
CA GLY A 24 -44.44 -36.61 42.34
C GLY A 24 -43.38 -35.68 41.73
N LEU A 25 -42.35 -35.41 42.52
CA LEU A 25 -40.97 -35.10 42.07
C LEU A 25 -40.78 -33.94 41.12
N LEU A 26 -40.51 -32.83 41.70
CA LEU A 26 -39.63 -31.77 41.10
C LEU A 26 -38.26 -32.38 40.76
N ALA A 27 -38.14 -33.06 39.65
CA ALA A 27 -36.87 -33.28 38.99
C ALA A 27 -36.51 -31.96 38.35
N GLY A 28 -35.77 -31.13 39.07
CA GLY A 28 -35.07 -30.01 38.49
C GLY A 28 -34.19 -30.53 37.35
N SER A 29 -34.53 -30.15 36.11
CA SER A 29 -33.60 -30.29 35.01
C SER A 29 -32.29 -29.64 35.44
N PRO A 30 -31.15 -30.33 35.31
CA PRO A 30 -29.89 -29.66 35.57
C PRO A 30 -29.82 -28.53 34.56
N VAL A 31 -29.91 -27.29 35.03
CA VAL A 31 -29.35 -26.13 34.33
C VAL A 31 -27.88 -26.50 34.21
N TYR A 32 -27.47 -26.96 33.03
CA TYR A 32 -26.06 -27.03 32.68
C TYR A 32 -25.58 -25.61 32.87
N ALA A 33 -24.99 -25.33 34.03
CA ALA A 33 -24.14 -24.19 34.22
C ALA A 33 -23.05 -24.35 33.15
N GLN A 34 -23.14 -23.59 32.10
CA GLN A 34 -22.13 -23.53 31.06
C GLN A 34 -20.86 -23.15 31.82
N GLU A 35 -19.96 -24.14 32.02
CA GLU A 35 -18.65 -23.87 32.63
C GLU A 35 -18.07 -22.71 31.91
N SER A 36 -18.00 -21.55 32.55
CA SER A 36 -17.41 -20.37 31.94
C SER A 36 -15.93 -20.68 31.79
N HIS A 37 -15.51 -20.96 30.56
CA HIS A 37 -14.11 -21.21 30.27
C HIS A 37 -13.27 -20.00 30.72
N ALA A 38 -12.08 -20.27 31.23
CA ALA A 38 -11.22 -19.26 31.85
C ALA A 38 -10.98 -17.99 31.01
N PRO A 39 -10.78 -18.07 29.69
CA PRO A 39 -10.66 -16.86 28.85
C PRO A 39 -11.91 -16.00 28.84
N ASP A 40 -13.11 -16.57 28.88
CA ASP A 40 -14.37 -15.83 28.93
C ASP A 40 -14.53 -15.05 30.23
N ALA A 41 -14.25 -15.71 31.37
CA ALA A 41 -14.29 -15.05 32.68
C ALA A 41 -13.27 -13.93 32.80
N ALA A 42 -12.06 -14.11 32.24
CA ALA A 42 -11.01 -13.09 32.20
C ALA A 42 -11.42 -11.92 31.31
N LEU A 43 -11.96 -12.17 30.12
CA LEU A 43 -12.46 -11.15 29.22
C LEU A 43 -13.59 -10.33 29.85
N GLN A 44 -14.58 -11.00 30.43
CA GLN A 44 -15.71 -10.33 31.10
C GLN A 44 -15.26 -9.47 32.28
N ARG A 45 -14.26 -9.92 33.04
CA ARG A 45 -13.67 -9.13 34.13
C ARG A 45 -13.02 -7.88 33.60
N LEU A 46 -12.16 -8.01 32.57
CA LEU A 46 -11.47 -6.91 31.94
C LEU A 46 -12.45 -5.88 31.35
N LEU A 47 -13.50 -6.33 30.69
CA LEU A 47 -14.53 -5.45 30.13
C LEU A 47 -15.33 -4.72 31.21
N ARG A 48 -15.69 -5.40 32.31
CA ARG A 48 -16.37 -4.76 33.46
C ARG A 48 -15.47 -3.70 34.10
N GLU A 49 -14.17 -3.97 34.29
CA GLU A 49 -13.20 -3.00 34.82
C GLU A 49 -13.07 -1.79 33.91
N ALA A 50 -12.98 -2.01 32.58
CA ALA A 50 -12.91 -0.92 31.61
C ALA A 50 -14.22 -0.09 31.58
N GLN A 51 -15.39 -0.75 31.65
CA GLN A 51 -16.69 -0.07 31.72
C GLN A 51 -16.85 0.75 33.00
N ALA A 52 -16.38 0.23 34.15
CA ALA A 52 -16.40 0.96 35.41
C ALA A 52 -15.48 2.23 35.39
N ALA A 53 -14.45 2.23 34.57
CA ALA A 53 -13.55 3.38 34.39
C ALA A 53 -14.17 4.49 33.51
N VAL A 54 -15.16 4.17 32.65
CA VAL A 54 -15.77 5.11 31.70
C VAL A 54 -16.23 6.42 32.36
N PRO A 55 -16.99 6.44 33.48
CA PRO A 55 -17.48 7.70 34.05
C PRO A 55 -16.37 8.64 34.55
N GLY A 56 -15.22 8.09 34.90
CA GLY A 56 -14.11 8.86 35.50
C GLY A 56 -13.00 9.21 34.53
N GLU A 57 -12.87 8.53 33.40
CA GLU A 57 -11.73 8.64 32.48
C GLU A 57 -12.07 9.26 31.13
N CYS A 58 -13.36 9.27 30.71
CA CYS A 58 -13.75 9.84 29.42
C CYS A 58 -13.31 11.29 29.25
N GLY A 59 -12.65 11.57 28.14
CA GLY A 59 -12.15 12.91 27.79
C GLY A 59 -10.81 13.31 28.44
N LYS A 60 -10.21 12.47 29.29
CA LYS A 60 -8.88 12.73 29.85
C LYS A 60 -7.78 12.44 28.83
N PRO A 61 -6.70 13.23 28.81
CA PRO A 61 -5.53 12.92 27.98
C PRO A 61 -4.84 11.63 28.49
N GLY A 62 -4.33 10.81 27.56
CA GLY A 62 -3.62 9.56 27.89
C GLY A 62 -4.51 8.39 28.30
N ILE A 63 -5.83 8.48 28.12
CA ILE A 63 -6.79 7.40 28.39
C ILE A 63 -6.43 6.14 27.59
N ASP A 64 -6.54 4.96 28.24
CA ASP A 64 -6.40 3.67 27.55
C ASP A 64 -7.41 3.52 26.41
N ARG A 65 -6.95 2.94 25.30
CA ARG A 65 -7.74 2.87 24.05
C ARG A 65 -9.03 2.07 24.21
N LEU A 66 -9.05 1.02 25.04
CA LEU A 66 -10.28 0.27 25.30
C LEU A 66 -11.34 1.17 25.97
N VAL A 67 -10.94 1.93 26.99
CA VAL A 67 -11.86 2.86 27.66
C VAL A 67 -12.33 3.96 26.70
N ARG A 68 -11.45 4.50 25.86
CA ARG A 68 -11.79 5.47 24.81
C ARG A 68 -12.85 4.92 23.83
N ILE A 69 -12.70 3.66 23.40
CA ILE A 69 -13.65 2.98 22.52
C ILE A 69 -15.03 2.85 23.23
N LEU A 70 -15.03 2.44 24.48
CA LEU A 70 -16.26 2.33 25.28
C LEU A 70 -16.92 3.69 25.51
N CYS A 71 -16.15 4.76 25.76
CA CYS A 71 -16.64 6.11 25.88
C CYS A 71 -17.33 6.61 24.59
N SER A 72 -16.74 6.32 23.43
CA SER A 72 -17.26 6.77 22.14
C SER A 72 -18.38 5.89 21.59
N GLY A 73 -18.54 4.67 22.12
CA GLY A 73 -19.44 3.65 21.58
C GLY A 73 -19.04 3.14 20.19
N ARG A 74 -17.82 3.43 19.72
CA ARG A 74 -17.32 3.08 18.38
C ARG A 74 -15.88 2.62 18.41
N ILE A 75 -15.54 1.65 17.53
CA ILE A 75 -14.17 1.21 17.26
C ILE A 75 -13.83 1.47 15.80
N ARG A 76 -12.71 2.17 15.55
CA ARG A 76 -12.21 2.45 14.20
C ARG A 76 -11.30 1.29 13.78
N ILE A 77 -11.72 0.54 12.75
CA ILE A 77 -11.01 -0.64 12.27
C ILE A 77 -10.48 -0.41 10.86
N GLY A 78 -9.16 -0.47 10.70
CA GLY A 78 -8.49 -0.44 9.41
C GLY A 78 -8.63 -1.77 8.69
N VAL A 79 -9.26 -1.77 7.50
CA VAL A 79 -9.45 -2.93 6.63
C VAL A 79 -9.06 -2.59 5.19
N ARG A 80 -8.74 -3.60 4.39
CA ARG A 80 -8.48 -3.40 2.95
C ARG A 80 -9.79 -3.22 2.18
N ASP A 81 -9.74 -2.55 1.03
CA ASP A 81 -10.90 -2.39 0.15
C ASP A 81 -10.95 -3.46 -0.95
N HIS A 82 -9.78 -3.98 -1.36
CA HIS A 82 -9.64 -4.84 -2.53
C HIS A 82 -8.71 -6.03 -2.25
N TYR A 83 -9.11 -6.92 -1.33
CA TYR A 83 -8.40 -8.18 -1.12
C TYR A 83 -9.41 -9.34 -1.21
N PRO A 84 -9.39 -10.12 -2.29
CA PRO A 84 -10.41 -11.14 -2.55
C PRO A 84 -10.63 -12.06 -1.37
N LEU A 85 -11.87 -12.42 -1.09
CA LEU A 85 -12.33 -13.31 -0.01
C LEU A 85 -12.13 -12.76 1.42
N PHE A 86 -11.15 -11.90 1.65
CA PHE A 86 -10.81 -11.38 2.99
C PHE A 86 -11.49 -10.05 3.28
N SER A 87 -11.35 -9.08 2.40
CA SER A 87 -11.95 -7.75 2.56
C SER A 87 -12.16 -7.10 1.21
N THR A 88 -13.41 -6.98 0.80
CA THR A 88 -13.81 -6.32 -0.43
C THR A 88 -14.88 -5.27 -0.16
N ARG A 89 -14.81 -4.16 -0.91
CA ARG A 89 -15.81 -3.09 -0.85
C ARG A 89 -16.54 -2.98 -2.18
N SER A 90 -17.87 -2.94 -2.12
CA SER A 90 -18.74 -2.66 -3.27
C SER A 90 -19.72 -1.55 -2.87
N GLY A 91 -19.49 -0.33 -3.36
CA GLY A 91 -20.21 0.85 -2.92
C GLY A 91 -19.99 1.11 -1.41
N GLU A 92 -21.08 1.12 -0.65
CA GLU A 92 -21.06 1.29 0.82
C GLU A 92 -20.94 -0.05 1.56
N THR A 93 -21.11 -1.17 0.87
CA THR A 93 -21.10 -2.51 1.49
C THR A 93 -19.68 -3.07 1.54
N ARG A 94 -19.31 -3.64 2.68
CA ARG A 94 -18.07 -4.39 2.87
C ARG A 94 -18.40 -5.83 3.20
N GLN A 95 -17.60 -6.77 2.68
CA GLN A 95 -17.77 -8.20 2.91
C GLN A 95 -16.43 -8.92 2.89
N GLY A 96 -16.39 -10.08 3.53
CA GLY A 96 -15.23 -10.96 3.57
C GLY A 96 -14.83 -11.35 4.99
N TYR A 97 -13.90 -12.26 5.08
CA TYR A 97 -13.43 -12.87 6.31
C TYR A 97 -13.00 -11.86 7.39
N GLU A 98 -12.22 -10.85 7.01
CA GLU A 98 -11.73 -9.81 7.93
C GLU A 98 -12.85 -8.85 8.36
N ILE A 99 -13.86 -8.67 7.53
CA ILE A 99 -15.05 -7.87 7.88
C ILE A 99 -15.88 -8.60 8.93
N ASP A 100 -16.07 -9.92 8.79
CA ASP A 100 -16.77 -10.73 9.77
C ASP A 100 -16.05 -10.70 11.13
N ILE A 101 -14.71 -10.81 11.12
CA ILE A 101 -13.89 -10.69 12.34
C ILE A 101 -14.05 -9.32 12.98
N ALA A 102 -14.03 -8.24 12.19
CA ALA A 102 -14.21 -6.89 12.69
C ALA A 102 -15.56 -6.72 13.39
N GLN A 103 -16.62 -7.26 12.80
CA GLN A 103 -17.97 -7.26 13.38
C GLN A 103 -18.05 -8.11 14.66
N ALA A 104 -17.40 -9.28 14.66
CA ALA A 104 -17.34 -10.15 15.84
C ALA A 104 -16.60 -9.47 17.02
N VAL A 105 -15.49 -8.78 16.75
CA VAL A 105 -14.76 -8.00 17.76
C VAL A 105 -15.64 -6.89 18.32
N ALA A 106 -16.26 -6.10 17.47
CA ALA A 106 -17.11 -4.98 17.89
C ALA A 106 -18.34 -5.48 18.68
N GLY A 107 -18.95 -6.58 18.24
CA GLY A 107 -20.05 -7.23 18.96
C GLY A 107 -19.66 -7.69 20.38
N LYS A 108 -18.46 -8.26 20.56
CA LYS A 108 -17.93 -8.62 21.89
C LYS A 108 -17.64 -7.40 22.77
N LEU A 109 -17.29 -6.25 22.18
CA LEU A 109 -17.08 -4.98 22.89
C LEU A 109 -18.39 -4.21 23.14
N GLY A 110 -19.49 -4.57 22.48
CA GLY A 110 -20.77 -3.85 22.55
C GLY A 110 -20.73 -2.46 21.91
N VAL A 111 -19.93 -2.27 20.84
CA VAL A 111 -19.74 -0.98 20.17
C VAL A 111 -19.99 -1.10 18.65
N ALA A 112 -20.21 0.04 17.99
CA ALA A 112 -20.34 0.09 16.54
C ALA A 112 -18.96 0.07 15.85
N VAL A 113 -18.90 -0.50 14.64
CA VAL A 113 -17.68 -0.47 13.79
C VAL A 113 -17.69 0.76 12.90
N GLU A 114 -16.56 1.45 12.85
CA GLU A 114 -16.24 2.48 11.86
C GLU A 114 -15.06 1.99 11.03
N PHE A 115 -15.30 1.67 9.75
CA PHE A 115 -14.25 1.15 8.87
C PHE A 115 -13.42 2.26 8.26
N ALA A 116 -12.10 2.12 8.33
CA ALA A 116 -11.13 2.95 7.62
C ALA A 116 -10.41 2.12 6.55
N ARG A 117 -10.21 2.73 5.36
CA ARG A 117 -9.43 2.09 4.30
C ARG A 117 -7.95 2.10 4.65
N VAL A 118 -7.32 0.93 4.56
CA VAL A 118 -5.87 0.77 4.64
C VAL A 118 -5.35 -0.10 3.49
N ASN A 119 -4.06 0.02 3.21
CA ASN A 119 -3.31 -0.86 2.31
C ASN A 119 -2.05 -1.38 3.01
N ALA A 120 -1.23 -2.17 2.31
CA ALA A 120 -0.03 -2.75 2.91
C ALA A 120 0.98 -1.68 3.37
N ALA A 121 1.08 -0.55 2.67
CA ALA A 121 2.01 0.52 2.98
C ALA A 121 1.58 1.40 4.18
N ASN A 122 0.25 1.63 4.35
CA ASN A 122 -0.22 2.60 5.34
C ASN A 122 -0.85 2.00 6.60
N ARG A 123 -1.16 0.68 6.64
CA ARG A 123 -1.86 0.04 7.78
C ARG A 123 -1.12 0.20 9.12
N ILE A 124 0.21 0.09 9.14
CA ILE A 124 1.01 0.32 10.35
C ILE A 124 1.06 1.82 10.71
N PRO A 125 1.38 2.74 9.79
CA PRO A 125 1.23 4.17 10.01
C PRO A 125 -0.13 4.60 10.59
N MET A 126 -1.23 4.09 10.05
CA MET A 126 -2.58 4.43 10.53
C MET A 126 -2.82 4.01 11.98
N ILE A 127 -2.23 2.88 12.41
CA ILE A 127 -2.25 2.44 13.82
C ILE A 127 -1.38 3.37 14.68
N ALA A 128 -0.14 3.61 14.25
CA ALA A 128 0.83 4.40 15.01
C ALA A 128 0.38 5.86 15.22
N ASP A 129 -0.29 6.45 14.23
CA ASP A 129 -0.80 7.82 14.23
C ASP A 129 -2.22 7.94 14.83
N ASP A 130 -2.74 6.90 15.50
CA ASP A 130 -4.08 6.88 16.10
C ASP A 130 -5.24 7.18 15.14
N LYS A 131 -5.06 6.92 13.84
CA LYS A 131 -6.12 7.05 12.83
C LYS A 131 -7.10 5.88 12.89
N VAL A 132 -6.62 4.70 13.31
CA VAL A 132 -7.41 3.51 13.59
C VAL A 132 -7.07 2.96 14.97
N ASP A 133 -8.01 2.30 15.62
CA ASP A 133 -7.84 1.67 16.93
C ASP A 133 -7.30 0.24 16.79
N LEU A 134 -7.66 -0.42 15.70
CA LEU A 134 -7.32 -1.79 15.35
C LEU A 134 -7.12 -1.90 13.84
N ALA A 135 -6.16 -2.67 13.36
CA ALA A 135 -6.07 -3.08 11.97
C ALA A 135 -6.29 -4.59 11.83
N ILE A 136 -7.17 -4.96 10.88
CA ILE A 136 -7.43 -6.32 10.41
C ILE A 136 -7.29 -6.27 8.89
N ALA A 137 -6.06 -6.48 8.41
CA ALA A 137 -5.71 -6.07 7.05
C ALA A 137 -4.61 -6.96 6.43
N THR A 138 -4.80 -8.28 6.45
CA THR A 138 -3.87 -9.29 5.88
C THR A 138 -2.43 -9.04 6.31
N MET A 139 -2.21 -8.77 7.60
CA MET A 139 -0.92 -8.30 8.07
C MET A 139 -0.08 -9.42 8.68
N GLY A 140 0.95 -9.84 7.95
CA GLY A 140 1.93 -10.80 8.43
C GLY A 140 2.68 -10.27 9.66
N HIS A 141 2.77 -11.12 10.68
CA HIS A 141 3.48 -10.84 11.92
C HIS A 141 4.94 -11.30 11.79
N ASN A 142 5.85 -10.35 11.73
CA ASN A 142 7.28 -10.59 11.78
C ASN A 142 7.96 -9.73 12.85
N THR A 143 9.18 -10.12 13.23
CA THR A 143 9.93 -9.46 14.30
C THR A 143 10.25 -7.99 14.04
N LEU A 144 10.37 -7.56 12.79
CA LEU A 144 10.61 -6.15 12.44
C LEU A 144 9.40 -5.26 12.76
N ARG A 145 8.18 -5.81 12.61
CA ARG A 145 6.93 -5.07 12.86
C ARG A 145 6.59 -4.97 14.34
N ASP A 146 7.10 -5.87 15.18
CA ASP A 146 6.92 -5.81 16.64
C ASP A 146 7.48 -4.51 17.25
N GLY A 147 8.46 -3.90 16.60
CA GLY A 147 8.97 -2.58 16.98
C GLY A 147 7.98 -1.42 16.79
N GLN A 148 6.97 -1.58 15.95
CA GLN A 148 6.08 -0.51 15.50
C GLN A 148 4.66 -0.64 16.03
N VAL A 149 4.12 -1.86 16.07
CA VAL A 149 2.77 -2.18 16.52
C VAL A 149 2.78 -3.39 17.45
N ARG A 150 1.71 -3.55 18.24
CA ARG A 150 1.48 -4.76 19.01
C ARG A 150 0.57 -5.69 18.22
N PHE A 151 1.06 -6.87 17.90
CA PHE A 151 0.26 -7.94 17.32
C PHE A 151 -0.54 -8.70 18.39
N ILE A 152 -1.75 -9.05 18.05
CA ILE A 152 -2.66 -9.87 18.86
C ILE A 152 -2.38 -11.35 18.60
N ARG A 153 -2.41 -12.14 19.66
CA ARG A 153 -2.15 -13.57 19.63
C ARG A 153 -3.25 -14.34 20.39
N PRO A 154 -3.70 -15.50 19.87
CA PRO A 154 -3.26 -16.19 18.65
C PRO A 154 -3.61 -15.46 17.36
N HIS A 155 -2.90 -15.78 16.29
CA HIS A 155 -3.08 -15.18 14.97
C HIS A 155 -4.38 -15.69 14.33
N TYR A 156 -5.06 -14.81 13.58
CA TYR A 156 -6.35 -15.15 12.97
C TYR A 156 -6.24 -15.91 11.65
N TYR A 157 -5.05 -15.96 11.03
CA TYR A 157 -4.78 -16.69 9.79
C TYR A 157 -3.27 -16.97 9.62
N ARG A 158 -2.91 -17.74 8.61
CA ARG A 158 -1.53 -17.95 8.15
C ARG A 158 -1.54 -18.04 6.63
N SER A 159 -0.64 -17.35 5.98
CA SER A 159 -0.46 -17.35 4.53
C SER A 159 1.01 -17.54 4.18
N GLU A 160 1.28 -18.01 2.99
CA GLU A 160 2.61 -18.12 2.40
C GLU A 160 2.72 -17.15 1.24
N THR A 161 3.85 -16.48 1.08
CA THR A 161 4.10 -15.74 -0.16
C THR A 161 4.45 -16.73 -1.26
N ILE A 162 3.77 -16.62 -2.40
CA ILE A 162 4.07 -17.42 -3.60
C ILE A 162 4.53 -16.53 -4.74
N VAL A 163 5.46 -17.05 -5.53
CA VAL A 163 5.85 -16.47 -6.82
C VAL A 163 4.98 -17.08 -7.91
N VAL A 164 4.31 -16.24 -8.69
CA VAL A 164 3.43 -16.64 -9.79
C VAL A 164 4.00 -16.12 -11.11
N GLY A 165 3.90 -16.90 -12.16
CA GLY A 165 4.36 -16.53 -13.49
C GLY A 165 3.83 -17.43 -14.60
N PRO A 166 4.20 -17.15 -15.88
CA PRO A 166 3.80 -17.96 -17.03
C PRO A 166 4.13 -19.45 -16.84
N ARG A 167 3.23 -20.33 -17.24
CA ARG A 167 3.40 -21.79 -17.03
C ARG A 167 4.65 -22.36 -17.66
N ASP A 168 5.00 -21.90 -18.83
CA ASP A 168 6.15 -22.29 -19.62
C ASP A 168 7.48 -21.69 -19.12
N LEU A 169 7.42 -20.73 -18.23
CA LEU A 169 8.60 -20.11 -17.67
C LEU A 169 9.29 -21.05 -16.65
N GLY A 170 10.53 -21.44 -16.94
CA GLY A 170 11.35 -22.31 -16.09
C GLY A 170 11.88 -21.55 -14.86
N VAL A 171 11.03 -21.37 -13.86
CA VAL A 171 11.37 -20.82 -12.53
C VAL A 171 10.83 -21.81 -11.50
N ALA A 172 11.70 -22.31 -10.61
CA ALA A 172 11.34 -23.26 -9.58
C ALA A 172 11.93 -22.92 -8.20
N GLU A 173 12.96 -22.11 -8.14
CA GLU A 173 13.69 -21.80 -6.91
C GLU A 173 14.38 -20.44 -6.98
N TRP A 174 14.97 -20.00 -5.86
CA TRP A 174 15.60 -18.70 -5.73
C TRP A 174 16.71 -18.41 -6.75
N LYS A 175 17.47 -19.44 -7.17
CA LYS A 175 18.54 -19.27 -8.17
C LYS A 175 18.03 -18.78 -9.53
N ASP A 176 16.73 -18.94 -9.81
CA ASP A 176 16.12 -18.56 -11.07
C ASP A 176 15.58 -17.11 -11.06
N ILE A 177 15.67 -16.40 -9.91
CA ILE A 177 15.12 -15.06 -9.70
C ILE A 177 16.06 -13.92 -10.14
N PRO A 178 17.41 -14.01 -9.99
CA PRO A 178 18.30 -12.88 -10.24
C PRO A 178 18.02 -12.19 -11.57
N GLY A 179 17.88 -10.86 -11.51
CA GLY A 179 17.64 -10.00 -12.66
C GLY A 179 16.25 -10.02 -13.26
N ARG A 180 15.32 -10.87 -12.76
CA ARG A 180 13.91 -10.87 -13.22
C ARG A 180 13.12 -9.75 -12.57
N THR A 181 12.17 -9.19 -13.32
CA THR A 181 11.22 -8.22 -12.79
C THR A 181 10.08 -8.95 -12.09
N VAL A 182 9.93 -8.69 -10.79
CA VAL A 182 8.89 -9.25 -9.94
C VAL A 182 7.96 -8.13 -9.49
N CYS A 183 6.70 -8.23 -9.85
CA CYS A 183 5.66 -7.34 -9.34
C CYS A 183 5.26 -7.71 -7.92
N GLY A 184 5.15 -6.71 -7.07
CA GLY A 184 4.70 -6.82 -5.68
C GLY A 184 3.92 -5.60 -5.24
N THR A 185 3.57 -5.56 -3.96
CA THR A 185 2.91 -4.39 -3.37
C THR A 185 3.83 -3.67 -2.41
N VAL A 186 3.78 -2.33 -2.43
CA VAL A 186 4.49 -1.49 -1.46
C VAL A 186 4.06 -1.90 -0.04
N GLY A 187 5.03 -2.13 0.84
CA GLY A 187 4.76 -2.52 2.23
C GLY A 187 4.46 -4.01 2.43
N ASN A 188 4.68 -4.86 1.42
CA ASN A 188 4.65 -6.31 1.62
C ASN A 188 5.93 -6.80 2.29
N GLY A 189 5.79 -7.67 3.31
CA GLY A 189 6.94 -8.23 4.05
C GLY A 189 7.89 -9.08 3.20
N SER A 190 7.41 -9.65 2.11
CA SER A 190 8.19 -10.45 1.18
C SER A 190 9.15 -9.65 0.30
N ASN A 191 8.96 -8.33 0.17
CA ASN A 191 9.81 -7.51 -0.70
C ASN A 191 11.28 -7.55 -0.29
N THR A 192 11.56 -7.57 1.02
CA THR A 192 12.92 -7.67 1.56
C THR A 192 13.61 -8.97 1.12
N GLU A 193 12.89 -10.08 1.16
CA GLU A 193 13.40 -11.40 0.74
C GLU A 193 13.68 -11.43 -0.76
N LEU A 194 12.74 -10.96 -1.57
CA LEU A 194 12.91 -10.85 -3.02
C LEU A 194 14.15 -10.03 -3.41
N VAL A 195 14.35 -8.87 -2.75
CA VAL A 195 15.54 -8.02 -2.99
C VAL A 195 16.83 -8.71 -2.55
N SER A 196 16.81 -9.50 -1.45
CA SER A 196 17.97 -10.24 -0.99
C SER A 196 18.43 -11.33 -1.97
N HIS A 197 17.53 -11.74 -2.88
CA HIS A 197 17.78 -12.67 -3.98
C HIS A 197 17.88 -12.00 -5.35
N ASP A 198 18.30 -10.73 -5.40
CA ASP A 198 18.55 -9.94 -6.61
C ASP A 198 17.33 -9.81 -7.57
N ALA A 199 16.11 -9.89 -7.05
CA ALA A 199 14.91 -9.56 -7.81
C ALA A 199 14.85 -8.04 -8.10
N ARG A 200 14.42 -7.69 -9.30
CA ARG A 200 14.08 -6.30 -9.64
C ARG A 200 12.62 -6.07 -9.29
N LEU A 201 12.35 -5.35 -8.21
CA LEU A 201 10.98 -5.11 -7.78
C LEU A 201 10.30 -4.01 -8.61
N MET A 202 9.04 -4.27 -8.95
CA MET A 202 8.09 -3.28 -9.42
C MET A 202 6.91 -3.29 -8.45
N LEU A 203 6.75 -2.19 -7.70
CA LEU A 203 5.84 -2.12 -6.56
C LEU A 203 4.62 -1.27 -6.89
N PHE A 204 3.44 -1.82 -6.58
CA PHE A 204 2.14 -1.18 -6.75
C PHE A 204 1.47 -0.95 -5.40
N ASP A 205 0.57 0.03 -5.33
CA ASP A 205 -0.16 0.35 -4.09
C ASP A 205 -1.13 -0.76 -3.68
N ASP A 206 -1.71 -1.49 -4.63
CA ASP A 206 -2.69 -2.53 -4.38
C ASP A 206 -2.39 -3.81 -5.18
N ALA A 207 -2.57 -4.96 -4.50
CA ALA A 207 -2.34 -6.27 -5.09
C ALA A 207 -3.29 -6.60 -6.25
N VAL A 208 -4.48 -6.00 -6.29
CA VAL A 208 -5.49 -6.27 -7.32
C VAL A 208 -4.98 -6.00 -8.74
N SER A 209 -3.97 -5.16 -8.90
CA SER A 209 -3.33 -4.89 -10.19
C SER A 209 -2.36 -5.98 -10.66
N LEU A 210 -1.89 -6.87 -9.77
CA LEU A 210 -0.82 -7.82 -10.10
C LEU A 210 -1.16 -8.81 -11.23
N PRO A 211 -2.38 -9.39 -11.30
CA PRO A 211 -2.75 -10.24 -12.42
C PRO A 211 -2.71 -9.51 -13.78
N ASP A 212 -3.18 -8.26 -13.82
CA ASP A 212 -3.12 -7.44 -15.04
C ASP A 212 -1.67 -7.15 -15.45
N ARG A 213 -0.76 -7.02 -14.48
CA ARG A 213 0.67 -6.79 -14.73
C ARG A 213 1.40 -8.03 -15.24
N LEU A 214 0.90 -9.20 -14.95
CA LEU A 214 1.34 -10.43 -15.62
C LEU A 214 0.79 -10.50 -17.04
N ASP A 215 -0.47 -10.12 -17.23
CA ASP A 215 -1.15 -10.18 -18.52
C ASP A 215 -0.57 -9.18 -19.56
N ASP A 216 -0.26 -7.97 -19.13
CA ASP A 216 0.38 -6.95 -19.96
C ASP A 216 1.90 -7.11 -20.04
N GLN A 217 2.45 -8.16 -19.43
CA GLN A 217 3.89 -8.48 -19.38
C GLN A 217 4.74 -7.39 -18.72
N SER A 218 4.13 -6.51 -17.92
CA SER A 218 4.86 -5.52 -17.11
C SER A 218 5.87 -6.18 -16.21
N CYS A 219 5.52 -7.35 -15.70
CA CYS A 219 6.40 -8.16 -14.89
C CYS A 219 6.49 -9.59 -15.43
N THR A 220 7.68 -10.16 -15.35
CA THR A 220 7.89 -11.58 -15.66
C THR A 220 7.22 -12.47 -14.62
N LEU A 221 7.20 -12.01 -13.37
CA LEU A 221 6.69 -12.73 -12.20
C LEU A 221 5.90 -11.76 -11.31
N ALA A 222 5.00 -12.30 -10.51
CA ALA A 222 4.36 -11.57 -9.41
C ALA A 222 4.55 -12.34 -8.10
N ALA A 223 4.78 -11.64 -7.00
CA ALA A 223 4.90 -12.22 -5.67
C ALA A 223 3.85 -11.62 -4.74
N GLN A 224 3.00 -12.46 -4.17
CA GLN A 224 1.96 -12.08 -3.22
C GLN A 224 1.52 -13.32 -2.42
N ASP A 225 0.75 -13.11 -1.39
CA ASP A 225 0.21 -14.17 -0.56
C ASP A 225 -0.58 -15.21 -1.39
N ASP A 226 -0.43 -16.49 -1.07
CA ASP A 226 -1.17 -17.61 -1.67
C ASP A 226 -2.70 -17.39 -1.56
N SER A 227 -3.14 -16.86 -0.44
CA SER A 227 -4.53 -16.51 -0.17
C SER A 227 -5.08 -15.44 -1.11
N PHE A 228 -4.24 -14.51 -1.60
CA PHE A 228 -4.62 -13.54 -2.62
C PHE A 228 -4.87 -14.22 -3.97
N PHE A 229 -3.94 -15.06 -4.39
CA PHE A 229 -4.05 -15.75 -5.67
C PHE A 229 -5.07 -16.90 -5.67
N ALA A 230 -5.53 -17.36 -4.50
CA ALA A 230 -6.47 -18.46 -4.39
C ALA A 230 -7.73 -18.26 -5.25
N SER A 231 -8.29 -17.05 -5.30
CA SER A 231 -9.44 -16.74 -6.12
C SER A 231 -9.14 -16.75 -7.62
N TYR A 232 -7.94 -16.32 -8.02
CA TYR A 232 -7.52 -16.33 -9.43
C TYR A 232 -7.22 -17.73 -9.94
N PHE A 233 -6.72 -18.62 -9.08
CA PHE A 233 -6.50 -20.03 -9.44
C PHE A 233 -7.80 -20.84 -9.57
N THR A 234 -8.95 -20.27 -9.28
CA THR A 234 -10.25 -20.85 -9.63
C THR A 234 -10.71 -20.50 -11.07
N ASP A 235 -10.11 -19.47 -11.70
CA ASP A 235 -10.43 -19.08 -13.09
C ASP A 235 -9.58 -19.90 -14.09
N PRO A 236 -10.20 -20.72 -14.97
CA PRO A 236 -9.48 -21.49 -15.99
C PRO A 236 -8.64 -20.60 -16.95
N ARG A 237 -9.05 -19.36 -17.19
CA ARG A 237 -8.29 -18.43 -18.04
C ARG A 237 -6.98 -18.03 -17.39
N PHE A 238 -6.96 -17.85 -16.08
CA PHE A 238 -5.75 -17.56 -15.33
C PHE A 238 -4.85 -18.81 -15.21
N THR A 239 -5.42 -19.93 -14.79
CA THR A 239 -4.66 -21.20 -14.63
C THR A 239 -4.18 -21.79 -15.94
N GLY A 240 -4.82 -21.48 -17.07
CA GLY A 240 -4.34 -21.84 -18.40
C GLY A 240 -3.00 -21.17 -18.76
N ARG A 241 -2.72 -19.98 -18.23
CA ARG A 241 -1.55 -19.16 -18.56
C ARG A 241 -0.50 -19.11 -17.45
N TYR A 242 -0.93 -19.11 -16.19
CA TYR A 242 -0.08 -18.87 -15.02
C TYR A 242 -0.11 -20.05 -14.05
N SER A 243 0.96 -20.19 -13.30
CA SER A 243 1.08 -21.16 -12.21
C SER A 243 1.89 -20.57 -11.06
N ALA A 244 1.65 -21.07 -9.85
CA ALA A 244 2.58 -20.88 -8.75
C ALA A 244 3.90 -21.59 -9.11
N LYS A 245 5.00 -20.90 -8.87
CA LYS A 245 6.36 -21.40 -9.14
C LYS A 245 6.97 -22.04 -7.90
N PHE A 246 7.04 -21.29 -6.83
CA PHE A 246 7.41 -21.76 -5.50
C PHE A 246 6.84 -20.82 -4.45
N GLY A 247 6.80 -21.30 -3.21
CA GLY A 247 6.38 -20.54 -2.03
C GLY A 247 7.53 -20.29 -1.08
N PHE A 248 7.40 -19.24 -0.29
CA PHE A 248 8.34 -18.87 0.76
C PHE A 248 7.67 -18.02 1.83
N ALA A 249 8.35 -17.81 2.96
CA ALA A 249 7.89 -16.93 4.02
C ALA A 249 6.46 -17.23 4.50
N GLN A 250 6.25 -18.43 5.06
CA GLN A 250 4.99 -18.72 5.76
C GLN A 250 4.86 -17.80 6.97
N VAL A 251 3.91 -16.89 6.93
CA VAL A 251 3.75 -15.85 7.94
C VAL A 251 2.38 -15.93 8.60
N PRO A 252 2.31 -15.95 9.94
CA PRO A 252 1.05 -15.83 10.65
C PRO A 252 0.53 -14.41 10.52
N TRP A 253 -0.77 -14.24 10.28
CA TRP A 253 -1.44 -12.95 10.22
C TRP A 253 -2.09 -12.60 11.53
N GLY A 254 -1.78 -11.42 12.04
CA GLY A 254 -2.31 -10.93 13.31
C GLY A 254 -3.12 -9.65 13.14
N LEU A 255 -4.11 -9.50 14.00
CA LEU A 255 -4.69 -8.20 14.29
C LEU A 255 -3.60 -7.35 14.96
N ALA A 256 -3.64 -6.04 14.76
CA ALA A 256 -2.63 -5.17 15.36
C ALA A 256 -3.23 -3.89 15.92
N VAL A 257 -2.67 -3.47 17.06
CA VAL A 257 -3.02 -2.23 17.76
C VAL A 257 -1.77 -1.39 17.99
N ASN A 258 -1.94 -0.13 18.37
CA ASN A 258 -0.83 0.72 18.77
C ASN A 258 -0.11 0.12 19.98
N ARG A 259 1.20 0.19 20.02
CA ARG A 259 2.00 -0.31 21.17
C ARG A 259 1.72 0.46 22.46
N ASN A 260 1.45 1.75 22.33
CA ASN A 260 1.28 2.66 23.46
C ASN A 260 -0.21 2.92 23.73
N GLY A 261 -0.62 2.86 24.99
CA GLY A 261 -1.99 3.15 25.41
C GLY A 261 -3.05 2.16 24.91
N SER A 262 -2.64 0.91 24.59
CA SER A 262 -3.53 -0.16 24.15
C SER A 262 -3.37 -1.43 24.99
N GLU A 263 -2.88 -1.31 26.21
CA GLU A 263 -2.58 -2.47 27.06
C GLU A 263 -3.86 -3.28 27.35
N ARG A 264 -4.95 -2.61 27.78
CA ARG A 264 -6.24 -3.24 28.04
C ARG A 264 -6.90 -3.74 26.76
N LEU A 265 -6.89 -2.92 25.68
CA LEU A 265 -7.43 -3.31 24.38
C LEU A 265 -6.71 -4.54 23.84
N GLY A 266 -5.38 -4.52 23.84
CA GLY A 266 -4.58 -5.64 23.34
C GLY A 266 -4.85 -6.92 24.11
N ARG A 267 -4.94 -6.85 25.46
CA ARG A 267 -5.29 -8.01 26.28
C ARG A 267 -6.71 -8.51 26.01
N ALA A 268 -7.68 -7.62 25.84
CA ALA A 268 -9.04 -8.01 25.47
C ALA A 268 -9.07 -8.74 24.13
N LEU A 269 -8.34 -8.24 23.14
CA LEU A 269 -8.24 -8.85 21.81
C LEU A 269 -7.50 -10.19 21.82
N ASP A 270 -6.44 -10.34 22.62
CA ASP A 270 -5.76 -11.63 22.82
C ASP A 270 -6.75 -12.69 23.34
N LEU A 271 -7.54 -12.36 24.38
CA LEU A 271 -8.57 -13.24 24.94
C LEU A 271 -9.69 -13.53 23.92
N MET A 272 -10.14 -12.51 23.18
CA MET A 272 -11.14 -12.70 22.12
C MET A 272 -10.61 -13.62 21.01
N SER A 273 -9.35 -13.49 20.61
CA SER A 273 -8.75 -14.34 19.59
C SER A 273 -8.67 -15.80 20.03
N GLN A 274 -8.35 -16.07 21.31
CA GLN A 274 -8.40 -17.42 21.89
C GLN A 274 -9.83 -17.99 21.83
N ILE A 275 -10.82 -17.21 22.28
CA ILE A 275 -12.23 -17.57 22.25
C ILE A 275 -12.70 -17.83 20.82
N PHE A 276 -12.33 -16.99 19.88
CA PHE A 276 -12.74 -17.12 18.48
C PHE A 276 -12.17 -18.38 17.81
N HIS A 277 -10.96 -18.80 18.16
CA HIS A 277 -10.44 -20.11 17.72
C HIS A 277 -11.18 -21.26 18.37
N ARG A 278 -11.33 -21.24 19.69
CA ARG A 278 -12.00 -22.31 20.47
C ARG A 278 -13.44 -22.50 20.00
N ASP A 279 -14.19 -21.42 19.86
CA ASP A 279 -15.62 -21.46 19.52
C ASP A 279 -15.83 -21.56 17.99
N GLY A 280 -14.78 -21.64 17.20
CA GLY A 280 -14.84 -21.81 15.76
C GLY A 280 -15.33 -20.59 14.98
N VAL A 281 -15.31 -19.39 15.58
CA VAL A 281 -15.74 -18.13 14.91
C VAL A 281 -14.89 -17.86 13.66
N PHE A 282 -13.56 -17.94 13.79
CA PHE A 282 -12.66 -17.80 12.65
C PHE A 282 -12.88 -18.87 11.59
N LEU A 283 -13.07 -20.13 12.01
CA LEU A 283 -13.29 -21.25 11.10
C LEU A 283 -14.62 -21.13 10.35
N ALA A 284 -15.69 -20.74 11.04
CA ALA A 284 -17.01 -20.55 10.44
C ALA A 284 -17.01 -19.44 9.40
N SER A 285 -16.39 -18.29 9.71
CA SER A 285 -16.25 -17.18 8.78
C SER A 285 -15.36 -17.56 7.58
N ALA A 286 -14.24 -18.28 7.80
CA ALA A 286 -13.39 -18.74 6.70
C ALA A 286 -14.14 -19.66 5.72
N ARG A 287 -14.95 -20.59 6.24
CA ARG A 287 -15.81 -21.47 5.42
C ARG A 287 -16.85 -20.66 4.63
N ALA A 288 -17.51 -19.72 5.28
CA ALA A 288 -18.51 -18.86 4.63
C ALA A 288 -17.89 -18.04 3.48
N ASN A 289 -16.65 -17.58 3.64
CA ASN A 289 -15.90 -16.81 2.65
C ASN A 289 -15.05 -17.68 1.69
N ARG A 290 -15.15 -19.01 1.76
CA ARG A 290 -14.42 -19.96 0.89
C ARG A 290 -12.89 -19.84 0.98
N ILE A 291 -12.39 -19.55 2.16
CA ILE A 291 -10.96 -19.47 2.46
C ILE A 291 -10.46 -20.83 2.94
N GLY A 292 -9.19 -21.14 2.68
CA GLY A 292 -8.55 -22.36 3.15
C GLY A 292 -8.59 -22.50 4.68
N THR A 293 -9.05 -23.64 5.21
CA THR A 293 -9.38 -23.81 6.63
C THR A 293 -8.34 -24.61 7.42
N ALA A 294 -7.39 -25.25 6.78
CA ALA A 294 -6.46 -26.19 7.43
C ALA A 294 -5.74 -25.59 8.66
N PHE A 295 -5.26 -24.35 8.56
CA PHE A 295 -4.66 -23.64 9.69
C PHE A 295 -5.65 -23.42 10.83
N LEU A 296 -6.87 -23.00 10.51
CA LEU A 296 -7.90 -22.68 11.51
C LEU A 296 -8.44 -23.94 12.21
N GLU A 297 -8.54 -25.06 11.52
CA GLU A 297 -8.90 -26.36 12.09
C GLU A 297 -7.84 -26.84 13.08
N GLN A 298 -6.57 -26.69 12.72
CA GLN A 298 -5.45 -26.96 13.63
C GLN A 298 -5.52 -26.06 14.87
N GLN A 299 -5.71 -24.75 14.68
CA GLN A 299 -5.78 -23.80 15.79
C GLN A 299 -7.00 -24.04 16.69
N ALA A 300 -8.16 -24.34 16.13
CA ALA A 300 -9.34 -24.70 16.93
C ALA A 300 -9.04 -25.89 17.87
N THR A 301 -8.34 -26.93 17.37
CA THR A 301 -7.91 -28.08 18.19
C THR A 301 -6.90 -27.66 19.27
N VAL A 302 -5.97 -26.76 18.99
CA VAL A 302 -5.00 -26.27 19.98
C VAL A 302 -5.71 -25.53 21.11
N TRP A 303 -6.63 -24.64 20.79
CA TRP A 303 -7.31 -23.78 21.79
C TRP A 303 -8.43 -24.44 22.54
N THR A 304 -8.78 -25.70 22.25
CA THR A 304 -9.64 -26.54 23.10
C THR A 304 -8.86 -27.28 24.19
N ARG A 305 -7.52 -27.32 24.13
CA ARG A 305 -6.70 -28.01 25.14
C ARG A 305 -6.66 -27.22 26.44
N SER A 306 -6.77 -27.92 27.58
CA SER A 306 -6.73 -27.30 28.90
C SER A 306 -5.46 -26.51 29.18
N GLU A 307 -4.32 -26.98 28.68
CA GLU A 307 -3.02 -26.31 28.81
C GLU A 307 -2.93 -24.94 28.09
N CYS A 308 -3.79 -24.73 27.06
CA CYS A 308 -3.88 -23.49 26.33
C CYS A 308 -4.98 -22.55 26.85
N ASN A 309 -5.90 -23.07 27.65
CA ASN A 309 -7.02 -22.38 28.30
C ASN A 309 -6.76 -22.19 29.80
N SER A 310 -5.71 -21.49 30.21
CA SER A 310 -5.38 -21.32 31.62
C SER A 310 -6.28 -20.30 32.31
N ASP A 311 -6.66 -20.60 33.56
CA ASP A 311 -7.50 -19.75 34.42
C ASP A 311 -6.88 -18.37 34.76
N THR A 312 -5.58 -18.23 34.58
CA THR A 312 -4.86 -17.01 34.92
C THR A 312 -4.94 -15.93 33.80
N GLY A 313 -5.51 -16.27 32.64
CA GLY A 313 -5.52 -15.39 31.47
C GLY A 313 -4.13 -15.11 30.88
N THR A 314 -3.11 -15.86 31.37
CA THR A 314 -1.77 -15.85 30.75
C THR A 314 -1.75 -16.91 29.66
N THR A 315 -1.42 -16.49 28.48
CA THR A 315 -1.35 -17.38 27.31
C THR A 315 -0.10 -18.26 27.42
N ASN A 316 -0.29 -19.60 27.37
CA ASN A 316 0.86 -20.51 27.34
C ASN A 316 1.67 -20.28 26.06
N PRO A 317 2.97 -19.94 26.13
CA PRO A 317 3.81 -19.69 24.96
C PRO A 317 3.86 -20.87 23.97
N ALA A 318 3.72 -22.10 24.46
CA ALA A 318 3.70 -23.30 23.62
C ALA A 318 2.47 -23.39 22.70
N CYS A 319 1.39 -22.66 23.02
CA CYS A 319 0.16 -22.62 22.22
C CYS A 319 0.17 -21.50 21.18
N ILE A 320 1.18 -20.64 21.20
CA ILE A 320 1.25 -19.44 20.34
C ILE A 320 2.26 -19.70 19.22
N LEU A 321 1.86 -19.44 17.99
CA LEU A 321 2.81 -19.41 16.88
C LEU A 321 3.76 -18.21 17.06
N PRO A 322 5.07 -18.41 16.86
CA PRO A 322 6.03 -17.32 16.86
C PRO A 322 5.77 -16.37 15.69
N ALA A 323 6.22 -15.13 15.82
CA ALA A 323 6.37 -14.25 14.68
C ALA A 323 7.36 -14.87 13.68
N LEU A 324 7.22 -14.56 12.39
CA LEU A 324 8.25 -14.90 11.43
C LEU A 324 9.54 -14.15 11.82
N ASP A 325 10.61 -14.89 12.01
CA ASP A 325 11.92 -14.25 12.21
C ASP A 325 12.37 -13.62 10.90
N ALA A 326 12.38 -12.30 10.88
CA ALA A 326 12.85 -11.52 9.75
C ALA A 326 14.27 -11.00 10.04
N THR A 327 15.20 -11.92 10.22
CA THR A 327 16.62 -11.57 10.34
C THR A 327 17.10 -10.96 9.03
N VAL A 328 17.33 -9.65 9.06
CA VAL A 328 17.81 -8.92 7.89
C VAL A 328 19.29 -8.65 8.08
N LYS A 329 20.08 -9.00 7.07
CA LYS A 329 21.53 -8.78 7.08
C LYS A 329 21.82 -7.27 7.27
N PRO A 330 22.56 -6.87 8.33
CA PRO A 330 22.90 -5.47 8.54
C PRO A 330 23.90 -4.99 7.49
N THR A 331 23.94 -3.69 7.27
CA THR A 331 25.03 -3.05 6.50
C THR A 331 26.31 -2.97 7.33
N VAL A 332 27.45 -2.82 6.68
CA VAL A 332 28.74 -2.65 7.36
C VAL A 332 28.85 -1.35 8.19
N PHE A 333 27.95 -0.42 7.98
CA PHE A 333 27.91 0.87 8.69
C PHE A 333 26.70 1.03 9.61
N ALA A 334 25.91 -0.04 9.84
CA ALA A 334 24.71 0.00 10.68
C ALA A 334 24.95 0.53 12.09
N ASP A 335 26.06 0.10 12.73
CA ASP A 335 26.44 0.53 14.08
C ASP A 335 26.82 2.02 14.10
N ASN A 336 27.55 2.50 13.10
CA ASN A 336 27.90 3.91 12.98
C ASN A 336 26.66 4.80 12.78
N VAL A 337 25.69 4.33 12.01
CA VAL A 337 24.40 5.03 11.82
C VAL A 337 23.65 5.10 13.14
N THR A 338 23.58 4.01 13.89
CA THR A 338 22.92 3.97 15.21
C THR A 338 23.62 4.90 16.21
N ALA A 339 24.95 4.91 16.23
CA ALA A 339 25.73 5.84 17.06
C ALA A 339 25.46 7.30 16.68
N PHE A 340 25.40 7.62 15.39
CA PHE A 340 25.04 8.96 14.91
C PHE A 340 23.63 9.37 15.34
N GLU A 341 22.63 8.51 15.16
CA GLU A 341 21.24 8.77 15.58
C GLU A 341 21.17 9.10 17.08
N THR A 342 21.82 8.27 17.91
CA THR A 342 21.87 8.46 19.36
C THR A 342 22.58 9.78 19.74
N TRP A 343 23.71 10.06 19.11
CA TRP A 343 24.44 11.30 19.31
C TRP A 343 23.59 12.52 18.90
N PHE A 344 22.94 12.46 17.74
CA PHE A 344 22.11 13.56 17.24
C PHE A 344 20.91 13.82 18.17
N ALA A 345 20.20 12.76 18.57
CA ALA A 345 19.07 12.85 19.50
C ALA A 345 19.51 13.46 20.86
N SER A 346 20.68 13.06 21.39
CA SER A 346 21.21 13.58 22.65
C SER A 346 21.58 15.07 22.58
N ARG A 347 21.96 15.57 21.40
CA ARG A 347 22.40 16.97 21.21
C ARG A 347 21.25 17.92 20.84
N THR A 348 20.28 17.44 20.08
CA THR A 348 19.23 18.28 19.49
C THR A 348 17.85 18.05 20.11
N GLY A 349 17.67 16.94 20.85
CA GLY A 349 16.34 16.49 21.29
C GLY A 349 15.45 15.96 20.15
N ILE A 350 15.97 15.84 18.93
CA ILE A 350 15.24 15.37 17.77
C ILE A 350 15.65 13.91 17.48
N ASP A 351 14.67 13.02 17.49
CA ASP A 351 14.89 11.61 17.17
C ASP A 351 14.90 11.42 15.64
N VAL A 352 16.11 11.29 15.09
CA VAL A 352 16.34 11.01 13.66
C VAL A 352 16.62 9.53 13.49
N MET A 353 15.87 8.87 12.62
CA MET A 353 16.07 7.46 12.27
C MET A 353 16.34 7.31 10.78
N LEU A 354 17.38 6.57 10.43
CA LEU A 354 17.84 6.34 9.05
C LEU A 354 17.80 4.85 8.68
N PRO A 355 16.62 4.23 8.63
CA PRO A 355 16.47 2.79 8.40
C PRO A 355 17.04 2.32 7.07
N MET A 356 17.04 3.18 6.04
CA MET A 356 17.59 2.88 4.71
C MET A 356 19.09 2.58 4.73
N LEU A 357 19.78 2.97 5.80
CA LEU A 357 21.23 2.75 5.95
C LEU A 357 21.56 1.55 6.85
N LYS A 358 20.60 0.96 7.56
CA LYS A 358 20.87 -0.06 8.58
C LYS A 358 20.88 -1.49 8.06
N THR A 359 20.09 -1.80 7.03
CA THR A 359 19.95 -3.16 6.51
C THR A 359 20.34 -3.25 5.04
N ALA A 360 20.94 -4.37 4.64
CA ALA A 360 21.42 -4.55 3.28
C ALA A 360 20.32 -4.42 2.21
N PRO A 361 19.11 -5.01 2.37
CA PRO A 361 18.02 -4.81 1.41
C PRO A 361 17.53 -3.37 1.34
N ALA A 362 17.37 -2.69 2.50
CA ALA A 362 16.94 -1.30 2.50
C ALA A 362 17.99 -0.38 1.83
N TRP A 363 19.28 -0.65 2.06
CA TRP A 363 20.37 0.05 1.39
C TRP A 363 20.39 -0.18 -0.12
N SER A 364 20.11 -1.42 -0.58
CA SER A 364 20.01 -1.70 -2.02
C SER A 364 18.87 -0.92 -2.65
N LEU A 365 17.65 -1.01 -2.09
CA LEU A 365 16.50 -0.23 -2.55
C LEU A 365 16.77 1.28 -2.57
N PHE A 366 17.41 1.79 -1.52
CA PHE A 366 17.73 3.22 -1.43
C PHE A 366 18.72 3.66 -2.51
N LYS A 367 19.79 2.90 -2.74
CA LYS A 367 20.77 3.19 -3.80
C LYS A 367 20.10 3.18 -5.17
N ASP A 368 19.34 2.13 -5.47
CA ASP A 368 18.66 1.98 -6.75
C ASP A 368 17.64 3.09 -6.96
N GLY A 369 16.91 3.47 -5.90
CA GLY A 369 16.01 4.61 -5.91
C GLY A 369 16.70 5.92 -6.26
N ILE A 370 17.86 6.21 -5.65
CA ILE A 370 18.68 7.40 -5.97
C ILE A 370 19.13 7.38 -7.44
N VAL A 371 19.71 6.26 -7.88
CA VAL A 371 20.23 6.15 -9.26
C VAL A 371 19.11 6.33 -10.27
N ASN A 372 17.99 5.65 -10.07
CA ASN A 372 16.83 5.75 -10.96
C ASN A 372 16.22 7.17 -10.96
N SER A 373 16.14 7.83 -9.79
CA SER A 373 15.69 9.23 -9.71
C SER A 373 16.61 10.18 -10.47
N LEU A 374 17.93 9.98 -10.40
CA LEU A 374 18.89 10.80 -11.15
C LEU A 374 18.81 10.55 -12.66
N ILE A 375 18.64 9.29 -13.08
CA ILE A 375 18.39 8.92 -14.48
C ILE A 375 17.09 9.58 -14.97
N LEU A 376 16.04 9.50 -14.17
CA LEU A 376 14.73 10.07 -14.49
C LEU A 376 14.79 11.59 -14.64
N VAL A 377 15.42 12.29 -13.69
CA VAL A 377 15.61 13.75 -13.76
C VAL A 377 16.42 14.14 -15.00
N THR A 378 17.58 13.52 -15.18
CA THR A 378 18.47 13.83 -16.31
C THR A 378 17.78 13.53 -17.64
N GLY A 379 17.13 12.37 -17.75
CA GLY A 379 16.38 11.97 -18.93
C GLY A 379 15.21 12.93 -19.22
N ALA A 380 14.46 13.34 -18.20
CA ALA A 380 13.35 14.29 -18.36
C ALA A 380 13.83 15.67 -18.82
N LEU A 381 14.97 16.16 -18.31
CA LEU A 381 15.57 17.42 -18.77
C LEU A 381 15.99 17.34 -20.25
N VAL A 382 16.70 16.27 -20.63
CA VAL A 382 17.13 16.05 -22.02
C VAL A 382 15.92 15.90 -22.94
N ALA A 383 14.94 15.07 -22.57
CA ALA A 383 13.71 14.90 -23.36
C ALA A 383 12.92 16.22 -23.50
N THR A 384 12.80 17.00 -22.42
CA THR A 384 12.16 18.31 -22.45
C THR A 384 12.87 19.23 -23.46
N LEU A 385 14.19 19.25 -23.46
CA LEU A 385 14.97 20.10 -24.39
C LEU A 385 14.82 19.64 -25.84
N VAL A 386 14.91 18.32 -26.09
CA VAL A 386 14.73 17.75 -27.44
C VAL A 386 13.34 18.06 -27.99
N PHE A 387 12.27 17.82 -27.20
CA PHE A 387 10.92 18.14 -27.61
C PHE A 387 10.68 19.65 -27.76
N ALA A 388 11.27 20.47 -26.88
CA ALA A 388 11.19 21.94 -27.01
C ALA A 388 11.78 22.43 -28.31
N LEU A 389 12.95 21.94 -28.70
CA LEU A 389 13.59 22.29 -29.98
C LEU A 389 12.75 21.77 -31.15
N GLY A 390 12.27 20.52 -31.11
CA GLY A 390 11.44 19.93 -32.16
C GLY A 390 10.10 20.68 -32.35
N PHE A 391 9.37 20.91 -31.28
CA PHE A 391 8.11 21.65 -31.33
C PHE A 391 8.32 23.10 -31.68
N GLY A 392 9.36 23.74 -31.15
CA GLY A 392 9.71 25.14 -31.48
C GLY A 392 10.02 25.32 -32.95
N ALA A 393 10.79 24.42 -33.55
CA ALA A 393 11.11 24.44 -34.98
C ALA A 393 9.85 24.16 -35.83
N ALA A 394 9.05 23.16 -35.47
CA ALA A 394 7.85 22.77 -36.20
C ALA A 394 6.76 23.86 -36.16
N LEU A 395 6.48 24.42 -34.99
CA LEU A 395 5.49 25.49 -34.79
C LEU A 395 5.96 26.82 -35.42
N GLY A 396 7.29 27.09 -35.40
CA GLY A 396 7.92 28.22 -36.04
C GLY A 396 8.05 28.08 -37.55
N SER A 397 7.75 26.92 -38.16
CA SER A 397 7.85 26.67 -39.58
C SER A 397 6.83 27.48 -40.40
N ARG A 398 7.21 27.81 -41.66
CA ARG A 398 6.28 28.40 -42.66
C ARG A 398 5.29 27.41 -43.24
N SER A 399 5.57 26.11 -43.15
CA SER A 399 4.69 25.04 -43.66
C SER A 399 3.44 24.85 -42.80
N ARG A 400 2.28 25.08 -43.39
CA ARG A 400 0.99 24.83 -42.70
C ARG A 400 0.78 23.36 -42.41
N LEU A 401 1.24 22.46 -43.28
CA LEU A 401 1.10 20.99 -43.12
C LEU A 401 1.84 20.47 -41.88
N LEU A 402 2.98 21.08 -41.52
CA LEU A 402 3.74 20.72 -40.33
C LEU A 402 3.17 21.41 -39.06
N ARG A 403 2.83 22.69 -39.17
CA ARG A 403 2.43 23.49 -38.01
C ARG A 403 1.08 23.10 -37.42
N TRP A 404 0.07 22.76 -38.25
CA TRP A 404 -1.29 22.47 -37.77
C TRP A 404 -1.37 21.22 -36.91
N PRO A 405 -0.87 20.02 -37.30
CA PRO A 405 -0.90 18.84 -36.48
C PRO A 405 -0.06 18.99 -35.20
N VAL A 406 1.11 19.61 -35.29
CA VAL A 406 1.96 19.85 -34.11
C VAL A 406 1.27 20.82 -33.13
N ARG A 407 0.56 21.84 -33.61
CA ARG A 407 -0.23 22.73 -32.77
C ARG A 407 -1.36 21.99 -32.06
N GLY A 408 -2.08 21.11 -32.76
CA GLY A 408 -3.10 20.25 -32.15
C GLY A 408 -2.51 19.40 -31.02
N LEU A 409 -1.39 18.74 -31.29
CA LEU A 409 -0.69 17.92 -30.30
C LEU A 409 -0.22 18.72 -29.08
N THR A 410 0.43 19.89 -29.31
CA THR A 410 0.93 20.71 -28.19
C THR A 410 -0.21 21.25 -27.34
N VAL A 411 -1.34 21.69 -27.93
CA VAL A 411 -2.52 22.14 -27.18
C VAL A 411 -3.09 20.99 -26.32
N THR A 412 -3.18 19.78 -26.87
CA THR A 412 -3.64 18.60 -26.11
C THR A 412 -2.74 18.30 -24.93
N LEU A 413 -1.40 18.28 -25.13
CA LEU A 413 -0.42 18.04 -24.07
C LEU A 413 -0.45 19.13 -22.98
N GLN A 414 -0.64 20.39 -23.35
CA GLN A 414 -0.72 21.51 -22.42
C GLN A 414 -2.02 21.54 -21.61
N SER A 415 -3.11 21.07 -22.20
CA SER A 415 -4.43 21.00 -21.54
C SER A 415 -4.58 19.76 -20.66
N SER A 416 -3.71 18.75 -20.81
CA SER A 416 -3.76 17.49 -20.06
C SER A 416 -3.06 17.61 -18.72
N PRO A 417 -3.67 17.15 -17.61
CA PRO A 417 -2.96 16.98 -16.33
C PRO A 417 -1.76 16.04 -16.51
N ILE A 418 -0.62 16.37 -15.88
CA ILE A 418 0.63 15.65 -16.05
C ILE A 418 0.53 14.17 -15.69
N VAL A 419 -0.28 13.84 -14.65
CA VAL A 419 -0.55 12.45 -14.24
C VAL A 419 -1.25 11.69 -15.36
N LEU A 420 -2.25 12.30 -16.01
CA LEU A 420 -2.97 11.67 -17.12
C LEU A 420 -2.04 11.45 -18.33
N THR A 421 -1.19 12.42 -18.63
CA THR A 421 -0.18 12.29 -19.68
C THR A 421 0.78 11.13 -19.40
N LEU A 422 1.21 10.96 -18.14
CA LEU A 422 2.04 9.83 -17.70
C LEU A 422 1.33 8.49 -17.90
N VAL A 423 0.08 8.38 -17.46
CA VAL A 423 -0.71 7.14 -17.59
C VAL A 423 -0.94 6.78 -19.05
N ILE A 424 -1.30 7.75 -19.90
CA ILE A 424 -1.49 7.51 -21.34
C ILE A 424 -0.16 7.13 -22.01
N ALA A 425 0.93 7.79 -21.70
CA ALA A 425 2.24 7.46 -22.25
C ALA A 425 2.68 6.05 -21.82
N ALA A 426 2.48 5.71 -20.55
CA ALA A 426 2.71 4.36 -20.06
C ALA A 426 1.86 3.33 -20.83
N ALA A 427 0.55 3.55 -20.99
CA ALA A 427 -0.34 2.66 -21.72
C ALA A 427 0.07 2.47 -23.18
N ILE A 428 0.47 3.54 -23.88
CA ILE A 428 0.94 3.47 -25.29
C ILE A 428 2.25 2.66 -25.37
N ILE A 429 3.20 2.92 -24.48
CA ILE A 429 4.49 2.23 -24.48
C ILE A 429 4.31 0.76 -24.11
N HIS A 430 3.40 0.45 -23.18
CA HIS A 430 2.99 -0.91 -22.86
C HIS A 430 2.39 -1.68 -24.03
N ALA A 431 1.61 -1.01 -24.87
CA ALA A 431 1.04 -1.64 -26.05
C ALA A 431 2.09 -2.03 -27.11
N ILE A 432 3.29 -1.47 -27.02
CA ILE A 432 4.37 -1.65 -28.00
C ILE A 432 5.51 -2.52 -27.45
N PHE A 433 5.84 -2.37 -26.17
CA PHE A 433 6.95 -3.04 -25.52
C PHE A 433 6.50 -3.85 -24.31
N SER A 434 7.10 -5.01 -24.08
CA SER A 434 6.96 -5.70 -22.80
C SER A 434 7.47 -4.80 -21.67
N TYR A 435 6.65 -4.65 -20.64
CA TYR A 435 6.93 -3.69 -19.57
C TYR A 435 8.05 -4.18 -18.65
N SER A 436 8.96 -3.28 -18.36
CA SER A 436 10.05 -3.47 -17.40
C SER A 436 10.28 -2.18 -16.64
N SER A 437 11.01 -2.25 -15.54
CA SER A 437 11.42 -1.05 -14.78
C SER A 437 12.08 0.02 -15.66
N GLY A 438 12.89 -0.42 -16.64
CA GLY A 438 13.52 0.48 -17.61
C GLY A 438 12.51 1.11 -18.56
N VAL A 439 11.50 0.35 -19.01
CA VAL A 439 10.41 0.84 -19.86
C VAL A 439 9.54 1.83 -19.10
N ALA A 440 9.23 1.58 -17.82
CA ALA A 440 8.51 2.52 -16.96
C ALA A 440 9.27 3.84 -16.79
N LEU A 441 10.58 3.78 -16.53
CA LEU A 441 11.44 4.97 -16.47
C LEU A 441 11.46 5.71 -17.82
N GLY A 442 11.59 4.99 -18.94
CA GLY A 442 11.55 5.55 -20.29
C GLY A 442 10.22 6.23 -20.59
N ALA A 443 9.09 5.59 -20.22
CA ALA A 443 7.76 6.18 -20.37
C ALA A 443 7.60 7.47 -19.59
N ALA A 444 8.09 7.51 -18.34
CA ALA A 444 8.07 8.70 -17.51
C ALA A 444 8.94 9.83 -18.11
N ILE A 445 10.14 9.50 -18.59
CA ILE A 445 11.05 10.46 -19.26
C ILE A 445 10.36 11.08 -20.48
N VAL A 446 9.76 10.25 -21.33
CA VAL A 446 9.08 10.72 -22.55
C VAL A 446 7.86 11.57 -22.20
N ALA A 447 7.03 11.14 -21.25
CA ALA A 447 5.82 11.86 -20.84
C ALA A 447 6.15 13.24 -20.24
N LEU A 448 7.11 13.27 -19.29
CA LEU A 448 7.58 14.53 -18.68
C LEU A 448 8.22 15.46 -19.72
N GLY A 449 9.00 14.86 -20.63
CA GLY A 449 9.62 15.57 -21.74
C GLY A 449 8.61 16.17 -22.69
N LEU A 450 7.59 15.43 -23.12
CA LEU A 450 6.50 15.89 -23.99
C LEU A 450 5.70 17.02 -23.34
N ALA A 451 5.27 16.83 -22.08
CA ALA A 451 4.47 17.82 -21.38
C ALA A 451 5.20 19.16 -21.21
N ASN A 452 6.45 19.14 -20.73
CA ASN A 452 7.21 20.36 -20.51
C ASN A 452 7.83 20.90 -21.81
N GLY A 453 8.24 20.01 -22.70
CA GLY A 453 8.80 20.37 -24.01
C GLY A 453 7.79 21.02 -24.93
N SER A 454 6.49 20.66 -24.85
CA SER A 454 5.42 21.32 -25.61
C SER A 454 5.28 22.79 -25.22
N ASN A 455 5.32 23.12 -23.93
CA ASN A 455 5.26 24.47 -23.41
C ASN A 455 6.52 25.28 -23.79
N ALA A 456 7.70 24.69 -23.59
CA ALA A 456 8.97 25.33 -23.96
C ALA A 456 9.08 25.54 -25.48
N GLY A 457 8.60 24.59 -26.28
CA GLY A 457 8.56 24.71 -27.75
C GLY A 457 7.62 25.81 -28.25
N GLN A 458 6.47 25.98 -27.57
CA GLN A 458 5.59 27.10 -27.86
C GLN A 458 6.32 28.46 -27.63
N ALA A 459 7.01 28.61 -26.49
CA ALA A 459 7.77 29.79 -26.17
C ALA A 459 8.84 30.10 -27.23
N ILE A 460 9.56 29.07 -27.72
CA ILE A 460 10.52 29.23 -28.83
C ILE A 460 9.81 29.70 -30.11
N SER A 461 8.66 29.08 -30.44
CA SER A 461 7.93 29.47 -31.67
C SER A 461 7.39 30.89 -31.62
N GLU A 462 6.91 31.35 -30.47
CA GLU A 462 6.48 32.74 -30.27
C GLU A 462 7.64 33.72 -30.45
N ALA A 463 8.82 33.40 -29.92
CA ALA A 463 10.04 34.19 -30.14
C ALA A 463 10.45 34.22 -31.63
N VAL A 464 10.34 33.09 -32.37
CA VAL A 464 10.57 33.02 -33.80
C VAL A 464 9.62 33.93 -34.57
N LEU A 465 8.32 33.90 -34.27
CA LEU A 465 7.31 34.70 -34.93
C LEU A 465 7.50 36.20 -34.65
N THR A 466 7.83 36.57 -33.42
CA THR A 466 8.09 37.95 -33.02
C THR A 466 9.34 38.51 -33.75
N LEU A 467 10.44 37.74 -33.75
CA LEU A 467 11.66 38.14 -34.45
C LEU A 467 11.45 38.28 -35.97
N ARG A 468 10.58 37.46 -36.59
CA ARG A 468 10.19 37.62 -37.99
C ARG A 468 9.40 38.90 -38.24
N ALA A 469 8.49 39.27 -37.33
CA ALA A 469 7.71 40.49 -37.47
C ALA A 469 8.55 41.75 -37.25
N GLU A 470 9.47 41.74 -36.29
CA GLU A 470 10.37 42.87 -35.98
C GLU A 470 11.38 43.16 -37.12
N ARG A 471 11.77 42.14 -37.91
CA ARG A 471 12.84 42.23 -38.91
C ARG A 471 12.37 41.91 -40.33
N ALA A 472 11.18 42.35 -40.71
CA ALA A 472 10.65 42.13 -42.06
C ALA A 472 11.56 42.73 -43.18
N ALA A 473 12.52 43.58 -42.83
CA ALA A 473 13.39 44.31 -43.79
C ALA A 473 14.78 43.65 -44.02
N LEU A 474 15.21 42.63 -43.26
CA LEU A 474 16.53 42.00 -43.42
C LEU A 474 16.42 40.47 -43.52
N PRO A 475 16.88 39.83 -44.62
CA PRO A 475 16.85 38.39 -44.78
C PRO A 475 17.88 37.74 -43.84
N MET A 476 17.39 37.04 -42.80
CA MET A 476 18.19 36.18 -41.90
C MET A 476 18.09 34.73 -42.33
N GLY A 477 19.20 34.00 -42.22
CA GLY A 477 19.19 32.54 -42.35
C GLY A 477 18.30 31.87 -41.31
N GLY A 478 17.66 30.75 -41.67
CA GLY A 478 16.74 30.06 -40.77
C GLY A 478 17.37 29.62 -39.44
N LEU A 479 18.65 29.23 -39.45
CA LEU A 479 19.41 28.83 -38.28
C LEU A 479 19.73 29.99 -37.35
N ASP A 480 20.12 31.15 -37.90
CA ASP A 480 20.41 32.38 -37.14
C ASP A 480 19.15 32.92 -36.45
N LEU A 481 18.02 32.91 -37.17
CA LEU A 481 16.71 33.24 -36.57
C LEU A 481 16.34 32.34 -35.42
N PHE A 482 16.53 31.01 -35.56
CA PHE A 482 16.20 30.04 -34.55
C PHE A 482 17.10 30.15 -33.32
N SER A 483 18.41 30.36 -33.48
CA SER A 483 19.35 30.55 -32.39
C SER A 483 19.06 31.82 -31.57
N ARG A 484 18.67 32.91 -32.21
CA ARG A 484 18.23 34.15 -31.52
C ARG A 484 16.89 33.97 -30.80
N ALA A 485 15.96 33.20 -31.40
CA ALA A 485 14.71 32.86 -30.74
C ALA A 485 14.93 32.00 -29.49
N LEU A 486 15.88 31.07 -29.55
CA LEU A 486 16.28 30.23 -28.42
C LEU A 486 16.86 31.10 -27.28
N ALA A 487 17.75 32.04 -27.60
CA ALA A 487 18.28 32.96 -26.60
C ALA A 487 17.19 33.84 -25.97
N ARG A 488 16.25 34.37 -26.80
CA ARG A 488 15.12 35.19 -26.31
C ARG A 488 14.14 34.42 -25.42
N SER A 489 13.93 33.12 -25.66
CA SER A 489 13.05 32.24 -24.86
C SER A 489 13.79 31.51 -23.75
N ALA A 490 15.09 31.74 -23.53
CA ALA A 490 15.92 30.98 -22.58
C ALA A 490 15.34 30.93 -21.15
N THR A 491 14.79 32.05 -20.66
CA THR A 491 14.18 32.12 -19.33
C THR A 491 12.96 31.18 -19.19
N GLN A 492 12.13 31.11 -20.23
CA GLN A 492 10.94 30.25 -20.25
C GLN A 492 11.35 28.78 -20.39
N ILE A 493 12.33 28.47 -21.24
CA ILE A 493 12.90 27.12 -21.37
C ILE A 493 13.41 26.62 -19.99
N VAL A 494 14.20 27.46 -19.31
CA VAL A 494 14.70 27.13 -17.95
C VAL A 494 13.57 26.86 -16.97
N ALA A 495 12.50 27.65 -17.00
CA ALA A 495 11.34 27.42 -16.12
C ALA A 495 10.71 26.04 -16.37
N PHE A 496 10.55 25.62 -17.63
CA PHE A 496 9.98 24.31 -17.95
C PHE A 496 10.94 23.15 -17.67
N LEU A 497 12.26 23.35 -17.78
CA LEU A 497 13.24 22.36 -17.31
C LEU A 497 13.14 22.14 -15.79
N ILE A 498 13.03 23.22 -15.01
CA ILE A 498 12.84 23.13 -13.56
C ILE A 498 11.51 22.41 -13.23
N ASN A 499 10.43 22.69 -13.98
CA ASN A 499 9.15 22.01 -13.79
C ASN A 499 9.25 20.52 -14.13
N ALA A 500 9.99 20.15 -15.17
CA ALA A 500 10.23 18.74 -15.50
C ALA A 500 10.94 18.01 -14.33
N ALA A 501 11.99 18.62 -13.76
CA ALA A 501 12.69 18.05 -12.60
C ALA A 501 11.78 17.91 -11.38
N LYS A 502 10.93 18.90 -11.07
CA LYS A 502 9.96 18.84 -9.97
C LYS A 502 8.87 17.80 -10.18
N GLY A 503 8.56 17.47 -11.43
CA GLY A 503 7.55 16.48 -11.79
C GLY A 503 8.02 15.03 -11.69
N THR A 504 9.31 14.77 -11.50
CA THR A 504 9.84 13.40 -11.54
C THR A 504 9.30 12.45 -10.44
N PRO A 505 9.01 12.88 -9.20
CA PRO A 505 8.41 11.97 -8.20
C PRO A 505 7.04 11.40 -8.59
N ILE A 506 6.34 12.06 -9.51
CA ILE A 506 5.03 11.59 -10.00
C ILE A 506 5.16 10.28 -10.81
N ALA A 507 6.35 9.95 -11.29
CA ALA A 507 6.61 8.71 -12.04
C ALA A 507 6.36 7.43 -11.24
N SER A 508 6.36 7.49 -9.91
CA SER A 508 5.98 6.37 -9.04
C SER A 508 4.57 5.85 -9.31
N PHE A 509 3.64 6.72 -9.75
CA PHE A 509 2.26 6.32 -10.08
C PHE A 509 2.15 5.32 -11.25
N ILE A 510 3.15 5.27 -12.11
CA ILE A 510 3.23 4.31 -13.22
C ILE A 510 4.21 3.17 -12.94
N GLY A 511 4.60 2.96 -11.68
CA GLY A 511 5.50 1.89 -11.28
C GLY A 511 6.98 2.12 -11.63
N ALA A 512 7.40 3.36 -11.91
CA ALA A 512 8.82 3.67 -12.06
C ALA A 512 9.53 3.51 -10.70
N PRO A 513 10.61 2.71 -10.63
CA PRO A 513 11.30 2.42 -9.37
C PRO A 513 12.21 3.58 -8.96
N GLU A 514 11.61 4.68 -8.52
CA GLU A 514 12.33 5.87 -8.10
C GLU A 514 12.41 5.99 -6.56
N LEU A 515 13.09 7.00 -6.04
CA LEU A 515 13.42 7.11 -4.62
C LEU A 515 12.18 7.20 -3.70
N LEU A 516 11.09 7.84 -4.11
CA LEU A 516 9.86 7.92 -3.32
C LEU A 516 9.25 6.52 -3.12
N SER A 517 9.19 5.71 -4.19
CA SER A 517 8.71 4.33 -4.12
C SER A 517 9.59 3.48 -3.19
N ALA A 518 10.91 3.56 -3.34
CA ALA A 518 11.87 2.83 -2.50
C ALA A 518 11.77 3.22 -1.02
N LEU A 519 11.70 4.51 -0.70
CA LEU A 519 11.59 4.98 0.68
C LEU A 519 10.22 4.67 1.29
N THR A 520 9.16 4.68 0.49
CA THR A 520 7.82 4.27 0.96
C THR A 520 7.81 2.80 1.34
N ASP A 521 8.45 1.94 0.55
CA ASP A 521 8.59 0.52 0.88
C ASP A 521 9.41 0.32 2.18
N ILE A 522 10.55 0.99 2.31
CA ILE A 522 11.39 0.92 3.51
C ILE A 522 10.62 1.37 4.76
N THR A 523 9.83 2.45 4.69
CA THR A 523 9.05 2.93 5.83
C THR A 523 7.88 2.03 6.22
N ALA A 524 7.48 1.12 5.37
CA ALA A 524 6.47 0.12 5.69
C ALA A 524 6.99 -0.98 6.65
N PHE A 525 8.30 -1.13 6.76
CA PHE A 525 8.96 -2.14 7.63
C PHE A 525 9.74 -1.53 8.78
N SER A 526 9.95 -0.21 8.78
CA SER A 526 10.84 0.44 9.74
C SER A 526 10.20 1.65 10.40
N SER A 527 10.61 1.94 11.62
CA SER A 527 10.36 3.23 12.28
C SER A 527 11.18 4.36 11.62
N GLY A 528 10.82 5.61 11.87
CA GLY A 528 11.57 6.75 11.35
C GLY A 528 11.01 7.36 10.06
N ARG A 529 9.71 7.23 9.84
CA ARG A 529 9.00 7.74 8.65
C ARG A 529 9.22 9.24 8.45
N VAL A 530 9.16 10.04 9.51
CA VAL A 530 9.37 11.49 9.43
C VAL A 530 10.77 11.82 8.93
N SER A 531 11.80 11.17 9.49
CA SER A 531 13.19 11.35 9.08
C SER A 531 13.42 10.91 7.64
N THR A 532 12.79 9.81 7.22
CA THR A 532 12.90 9.26 5.86
C THR A 532 12.30 10.21 4.83
N TYR A 533 11.10 10.75 5.08
CA TYR A 533 10.50 11.72 4.16
C TYR A 533 11.18 13.11 4.22
N ALA A 534 11.76 13.49 5.37
CA ALA A 534 12.63 14.67 5.44
C ALA A 534 13.88 14.48 4.56
N LEU A 535 14.50 13.30 4.57
CA LEU A 535 15.62 12.98 3.69
C LEU A 535 15.22 13.03 2.22
N LEU A 536 14.04 12.49 1.86
CA LEU A 536 13.49 12.59 0.51
C LEU A 536 13.33 14.05 0.07
N LEU A 537 12.77 14.89 0.93
CA LEU A 537 12.61 16.32 0.67
C LEU A 537 13.97 16.98 0.42
N ILE A 538 14.96 16.73 1.30
CA ILE A 538 16.32 17.28 1.19
C ILE A 538 16.96 16.83 -0.14
N PHE A 539 16.82 15.55 -0.51
CA PHE A 539 17.34 15.03 -1.77
C PHE A 539 16.74 15.76 -2.96
N TYR A 540 15.42 15.86 -3.07
CA TYR A 540 14.79 16.54 -4.20
C TYR A 540 15.03 18.04 -4.20
N MET A 541 15.12 18.69 -3.03
CA MET A 541 15.55 20.09 -2.95
C MET A 541 16.98 20.26 -3.51
N GLY A 542 17.90 19.39 -3.10
CA GLY A 542 19.28 19.39 -3.62
C GLY A 542 19.34 19.20 -5.13
N VAL A 543 18.58 18.22 -5.66
CA VAL A 543 18.48 17.96 -7.11
C VAL A 543 17.92 19.17 -7.84
N VAL A 544 16.83 19.75 -7.36
CA VAL A 544 16.22 20.94 -8.00
C VAL A 544 17.18 22.13 -7.95
N MET A 545 17.88 22.36 -6.82
CA MET A 545 18.89 23.43 -6.71
C MET A 545 20.05 23.22 -7.70
N ALA A 546 20.52 21.98 -7.86
CA ALA A 546 21.55 21.65 -8.85
C ALA A 546 21.05 21.92 -10.28
N VAL A 547 19.79 21.55 -10.60
CA VAL A 547 19.16 21.84 -11.89
C VAL A 547 19.06 23.35 -12.12
N VAL A 548 18.60 24.12 -11.12
CA VAL A 548 18.53 25.59 -11.22
C VAL A 548 19.89 26.20 -11.49
N TRP A 549 20.92 25.74 -10.80
CA TRP A 549 22.29 26.20 -11.01
C TRP A 549 22.83 25.88 -12.42
N LEU A 550 22.62 24.61 -12.87
CA LEU A 550 23.01 24.20 -14.22
C LEU A 550 22.28 25.00 -15.32
N CYS A 551 20.96 25.17 -15.16
CA CYS A 551 20.13 25.92 -16.05
C CYS A 551 20.52 27.43 -16.09
N GLY A 552 20.89 27.97 -14.94
CA GLY A 552 21.44 29.35 -14.87
C GLY A 552 22.75 29.51 -15.67
N ARG A 553 23.65 28.53 -15.58
CA ARG A 553 24.86 28.47 -16.40
C ARG A 553 24.55 28.33 -17.88
N PHE A 554 23.61 27.46 -18.24
CA PHE A 554 23.15 27.26 -19.62
C PHE A 554 22.55 28.55 -20.20
N ARG A 555 21.71 29.24 -19.45
CA ARG A 555 21.15 30.55 -19.84
C ARG A 555 22.25 31.58 -20.11
N SER A 556 23.19 31.72 -19.17
CA SER A 556 24.32 32.69 -19.34
C SER A 556 25.19 32.34 -20.55
N PHE A 557 25.34 31.08 -20.90
CA PHE A 557 26.05 30.64 -22.11
C PHE A 557 25.30 31.07 -23.37
N LEU A 558 23.98 30.84 -23.44
CA LEU A 558 23.15 31.24 -24.58
C LEU A 558 23.14 32.78 -24.78
N GLU A 559 23.03 33.54 -23.68
CA GLU A 559 23.01 35.00 -23.73
C GLU A 559 24.36 35.56 -24.19
N ARG A 560 25.50 35.00 -23.72
CA ARG A 560 26.86 35.44 -24.11
C ARG A 560 27.19 35.15 -25.57
N SER A 561 26.77 33.99 -26.10
CA SER A 561 27.03 33.62 -27.50
C SER A 561 26.29 34.51 -28.49
N HIS A 562 25.30 35.29 -28.07
CA HIS A 562 24.53 36.22 -28.89
C HIS A 562 24.75 37.69 -28.56
N ALA A 563 25.42 38.03 -27.45
CA ALA A 563 25.86 39.41 -27.16
C ALA A 563 27.14 39.80 -27.90
N ALA A 564 27.85 38.82 -28.50
CA ALA A 564 29.10 39.01 -29.22
C ALA A 564 28.91 39.17 -30.76
N VAL A 565 27.66 39.26 -31.24
CA VAL A 565 27.27 39.52 -32.64
C VAL A 565 26.26 40.68 -32.66
#